data_2387447fba16ab1c69cc2cfcc634a6fa
#
_entry.id   2387447fba16ab1c69cc2cfcc634a6fa
#
_cell.length_a   1.000
_cell.length_b   1.000
_cell.length_c   1.000
_cell.angle_alpha   90.00
_cell.angle_beta   90.00
_cell.angle_gamma   90.00
#
_symmetry.space_group_name_H-M   'P 1'
#
loop_
_entity.id
_entity.type
_entity.pdbx_description
1 polymer ?
#
loop_
_entity_poly.entity_id
_entity_poly.type
_entity_poly.pdbx_seq_one_letter_code
_entity_poly.pdbx_strand_id
1 'polypeptide(L)'
;MRKRDTYVILDKDNFIKEIFAHDGYFVDQIPPCFSTESLSKAFENILFYDELIGTFSIRQIKAYPIELSVYKENILRRTLSFPNILAYIRLLGELQKTFDVYKDLISSNNSESKAIMLTTLDYPSNYRKSIMNRNIKFSGNKYKLSIDIANCYPSIYSHSISWALLGKDVAKSMVLNPQLQDVIYKKADKLDKANTRLKVSETNGLITGPYSSRIISEIVLGAIDKILVDKGYEFSRFVDDYNFYFTSKYDCEKSISEIASILSEFNLKINESKIKIEKYPFDVLEDYSSLFQQSFNKQYPAYDILQKAAILDQQGKKGSYKYAFKLLRNNPKLRNKKSDEVFYLFYTLISIIINRPMMARFAVEMISTLQVSFSENEMVDKLNDLLEKELDAHHDQEVLWLLYVILRYGSKIKLSNISKILNQSNDFAIMMILDLLKDHRKQIVEYDTKKSTINRLIKKDLEKLENALNSESLLTKRWFLKYEINYYNLNPYGLFKSLKDQSSTFSKLKNNNVNFYKRVFKRNS
;
A
#
# COMPACT_ATOMS: atom_id res chain seq x y z
N MET A 1 5.96 18.61 -7.02
CA MET A 1 6.23 17.62 -5.95
C MET A 1 7.15 18.26 -4.92
N ARG A 2 6.77 18.30 -3.63
CA ARG A 2 7.69 18.70 -2.57
C ARG A 2 8.85 17.70 -2.52
N LYS A 3 10.11 18.17 -2.46
CA LYS A 3 11.23 17.36 -1.98
C LYS A 3 10.90 17.04 -0.52
N ARG A 4 10.38 15.83 -0.25
CA ARG A 4 10.22 15.33 1.11
C ARG A 4 11.60 14.83 1.56
N ASP A 5 11.90 15.02 2.82
CA ASP A 5 13.09 14.44 3.43
C ASP A 5 13.10 12.93 3.16
N THR A 6 14.28 12.38 2.97
CA THR A 6 14.47 11.00 2.54
C THR A 6 13.95 9.97 3.54
N TYR A 7 13.80 10.37 4.80
CA TYR A 7 13.18 9.57 5.87
C TYR A 7 12.78 10.45 7.05
N VAL A 8 11.80 9.98 7.83
CA VAL A 8 11.41 10.57 9.12
C VAL A 8 11.50 9.48 10.18
N ILE A 9 12.11 9.80 11.32
CA ILE A 9 12.15 8.90 12.47
C ILE A 9 10.88 9.15 13.28
N LEU A 10 10.11 8.09 13.53
CA LEU A 10 8.95 8.14 14.40
C LEU A 10 9.39 8.28 15.86
N ASP A 11 8.78 9.20 16.56
CA ASP A 11 8.79 9.31 18.01
C ASP A 11 7.35 9.44 18.54
N LYS A 12 7.21 9.54 19.84
CA LYS A 12 5.89 9.57 20.48
C LYS A 12 5.07 10.81 20.09
N ASP A 13 5.72 11.94 19.86
CA ASP A 13 5.04 13.22 19.64
C ASP A 13 4.61 13.40 18.18
N ASN A 14 5.39 12.88 17.23
CA ASN A 14 5.11 13.00 15.80
C ASN A 14 4.33 11.81 15.20
N PHE A 15 4.12 10.73 15.96
CA PHE A 15 3.76 9.39 15.49
C PHE A 15 2.58 9.36 14.51
N ILE A 16 1.42 9.83 14.93
CA ILE A 16 0.20 9.72 14.11
C ILE A 16 0.26 10.66 12.91
N LYS A 17 0.74 11.90 13.12
CA LYS A 17 0.85 12.92 12.08
C LYS A 17 1.75 12.45 10.94
N GLU A 18 2.92 11.91 11.26
CA GLU A 18 3.89 11.47 10.26
C GLU A 18 3.42 10.23 9.51
N ILE A 19 2.76 9.28 10.17
CA ILE A 19 2.16 8.13 9.49
C ILE A 19 1.17 8.58 8.42
N PHE A 20 0.30 9.55 8.71
CA PHE A 20 -0.64 10.07 7.72
C PHE A 20 0.00 10.99 6.67
N ALA A 21 1.10 11.65 6.98
CA ALA A 21 1.84 12.49 6.04
C ALA A 21 2.64 11.68 5.01
N HIS A 22 3.06 10.44 5.36
CA HIS A 22 3.97 9.61 4.58
C HIS A 22 3.31 8.35 4.01
N ASP A 23 2.06 8.47 3.54
CA ASP A 23 1.32 7.38 2.90
C ASP A 23 1.16 6.12 3.78
N GLY A 24 1.14 6.31 5.11
CA GLY A 24 1.02 5.22 6.06
C GLY A 24 -0.36 4.59 6.17
N TYR A 25 -1.35 5.14 5.46
CA TYR A 25 -2.69 4.57 5.32
C TYR A 25 -2.95 4.11 3.89
N PHE A 26 -2.84 4.99 2.90
CA PHE A 26 -2.88 4.64 1.50
C PHE A 26 -1.48 4.27 1.00
N VAL A 27 -1.40 3.18 0.27
CA VAL A 27 -0.15 2.63 -0.24
C VAL A 27 0.08 3.03 -1.69
N ASP A 28 1.32 2.91 -2.16
CA ASP A 28 1.73 3.29 -3.52
C ASP A 28 1.06 2.48 -4.64
N GLN A 29 0.41 1.37 -4.30
CA GLN A 29 -0.30 0.54 -5.27
C GLN A 29 -1.58 1.20 -5.81
N ILE A 30 -2.09 2.23 -5.16
CA ILE A 30 -3.27 2.97 -5.63
C ILE A 30 -2.89 4.38 -6.14
N PRO A 31 -3.72 4.99 -7.01
CA PRO A 31 -3.44 6.31 -7.56
C PRO A 31 -3.31 7.41 -6.50
N PRO A 32 -2.49 8.46 -6.75
CA PRO A 32 -2.21 9.52 -5.78
C PRO A 32 -3.37 10.50 -5.53
N CYS A 33 -4.51 10.27 -6.16
CA CYS A 33 -5.75 10.99 -5.82
C CYS A 33 -6.33 10.54 -4.47
N PHE A 34 -5.92 9.38 -3.95
CA PHE A 34 -6.23 8.92 -2.60
C PHE A 34 -5.09 9.30 -1.65
N SER A 35 -5.41 10.07 -0.60
CA SER A 35 -4.38 10.66 0.27
C SER A 35 -4.94 10.99 1.64
N THR A 36 -4.10 10.90 2.66
CA THR A 36 -4.38 11.34 4.04
C THR A 36 -3.72 12.68 4.39
N GLU A 37 -3.20 13.41 3.41
CA GLU A 37 -2.48 14.68 3.63
C GLU A 37 -3.35 15.73 4.36
N SER A 38 -4.65 15.82 4.04
CA SER A 38 -5.56 16.76 4.71
C SER A 38 -5.78 16.37 6.18
N LEU A 39 -5.83 15.09 6.51
CA LEU A 39 -5.93 14.60 7.88
C LEU A 39 -4.64 14.90 8.66
N SER A 40 -3.47 14.67 8.08
CA SER A 40 -2.19 15.03 8.68
C SER A 40 -2.11 16.53 9.01
N LYS A 41 -2.58 17.39 8.09
CA LYS A 41 -2.65 18.85 8.33
C LYS A 41 -3.66 19.21 9.42
N ALA A 42 -4.81 18.56 9.47
CA ALA A 42 -5.83 18.81 10.49
C ALA A 42 -5.30 18.48 11.90
N PHE A 43 -4.42 17.51 12.02
CA PHE A 43 -3.75 17.18 13.29
C PHE A 43 -2.72 18.22 13.78
N GLU A 44 -2.46 19.28 13.03
CA GLU A 44 -1.74 20.45 13.54
C GLU A 44 -2.58 21.24 14.58
N ASN A 45 -3.90 21.08 14.55
CA ASN A 45 -4.78 21.59 15.58
C ASN A 45 -4.84 20.58 16.75
N ILE A 46 -4.19 20.92 17.86
CA ILE A 46 -4.09 20.06 19.05
C ILE A 46 -5.48 19.75 19.64
N LEU A 47 -6.38 20.71 19.66
CA LEU A 47 -7.74 20.51 20.19
C LEU A 47 -8.51 19.47 19.37
N PHE A 48 -8.40 19.55 18.04
CA PHE A 48 -9.02 18.57 17.15
C PHE A 48 -8.37 17.17 17.30
N TYR A 49 -7.05 17.11 17.44
CA TYR A 49 -6.31 15.88 17.69
C TYR A 49 -6.77 15.20 18.97
N ASP A 50 -6.76 15.93 20.10
CA ASP A 50 -7.14 15.42 21.42
C ASP A 50 -8.61 14.98 21.45
N GLU A 51 -9.49 15.77 20.84
CA GLU A 51 -10.90 15.46 20.73
C GLU A 51 -11.13 14.17 19.93
N LEU A 52 -10.42 14.00 18.80
CA LEU A 52 -10.58 12.84 17.95
C LEU A 52 -10.04 11.56 18.60
N ILE A 53 -8.88 11.63 19.25
CA ILE A 53 -8.26 10.50 19.96
C ILE A 53 -9.01 10.17 21.26
N GLY A 54 -9.57 11.18 21.95
CA GLY A 54 -10.27 11.03 23.22
C GLY A 54 -11.70 10.48 23.13
N THR A 55 -12.42 10.77 22.03
CA THR A 55 -13.86 10.54 21.91
C THR A 55 -14.28 9.08 21.71
N PHE A 56 -13.36 8.18 21.38
CA PHE A 56 -13.72 6.81 21.03
C PHE A 56 -13.56 5.80 22.17
N SER A 57 -14.68 5.27 22.65
CA SER A 57 -14.66 4.02 23.41
C SER A 57 -14.26 2.84 22.50
N ILE A 58 -13.22 2.11 22.89
CA ILE A 58 -12.74 0.91 22.17
C ILE A 58 -13.86 -0.09 21.88
N ARG A 59 -14.90 -0.14 22.74
CA ARG A 59 -15.98 -1.13 22.65
C ARG A 59 -16.96 -0.91 21.48
N GLN A 60 -16.97 0.26 20.84
CA GLN A 60 -18.03 0.63 19.89
C GLN A 60 -17.68 0.46 18.40
N ILE A 61 -16.40 0.34 18.02
CA ILE A 61 -16.00 0.32 16.61
C ILE A 61 -15.57 -1.08 16.20
N LYS A 62 -16.49 -1.83 15.60
CA LYS A 62 -16.18 -3.02 14.80
C LYS A 62 -16.35 -2.64 13.35
N ALA A 63 -15.28 -2.62 12.59
CA ALA A 63 -15.30 -2.12 11.23
C ALA A 63 -14.85 -3.18 10.23
N TYR A 64 -15.44 -3.13 9.03
CA TYR A 64 -14.96 -3.89 7.88
C TYR A 64 -13.96 -3.07 7.08
N PRO A 65 -12.83 -3.63 6.69
CA PRO A 65 -11.92 -2.95 5.79
C PRO A 65 -12.49 -2.92 4.35
N ILE A 66 -12.06 -1.93 3.57
CA ILE A 66 -12.22 -1.94 2.12
C ILE A 66 -11.11 -2.83 1.56
N GLU A 67 -11.45 -3.82 0.77
CA GLU A 67 -10.50 -4.77 0.20
C GLU A 67 -10.27 -4.49 -1.27
N LEU A 68 -9.00 -4.53 -1.69
CA LEU A 68 -8.58 -4.42 -3.08
C LEU A 68 -7.71 -5.60 -3.48
N SER A 69 -8.01 -6.16 -4.64
CA SER A 69 -7.17 -7.15 -5.30
C SER A 69 -5.98 -6.43 -5.98
N VAL A 70 -4.74 -6.74 -5.54
CA VAL A 70 -3.54 -6.15 -6.13
C VAL A 70 -2.57 -7.22 -6.62
N TYR A 71 -1.80 -6.86 -7.63
CA TYR A 71 -0.76 -7.72 -8.20
C TYR A 71 0.32 -8.07 -7.16
N LYS A 72 0.70 -9.32 -7.09
CA LYS A 72 1.82 -9.79 -6.25
C LYS A 72 3.02 -10.19 -7.10
N GLU A 73 2.86 -11.26 -7.88
CA GLU A 73 3.91 -11.78 -8.77
C GLU A 73 3.26 -12.74 -9.78
N ASN A 74 3.62 -12.65 -11.05
CA ASN A 74 3.06 -13.46 -12.13
C ASN A 74 1.52 -13.37 -12.20
N ILE A 75 0.83 -14.48 -11.93
CA ILE A 75 -0.65 -14.55 -11.87
C ILE A 75 -1.19 -14.41 -10.45
N LEU A 76 -0.31 -14.35 -9.45
CA LEU A 76 -0.73 -14.30 -8.05
C LEU A 76 -1.15 -12.88 -7.67
N ARG A 77 -2.22 -12.82 -6.91
CA ARG A 77 -2.74 -11.58 -6.34
C ARG A 77 -2.74 -11.64 -4.81
N ARG A 78 -2.80 -10.49 -4.19
CA ARG A 78 -2.98 -10.35 -2.74
C ARG A 78 -4.06 -9.32 -2.46
N THR A 79 -4.71 -9.45 -1.32
CA THR A 79 -5.67 -8.47 -0.85
C THR A 79 -4.96 -7.39 -0.05
N LEU A 80 -5.15 -6.13 -0.45
CA LEU A 80 -4.89 -4.97 0.41
C LEU A 80 -6.17 -4.59 1.13
N SER A 81 -6.06 -4.25 2.39
CA SER A 81 -7.20 -3.93 3.25
C SER A 81 -7.04 -2.52 3.83
N PHE A 82 -7.99 -1.64 3.55
CA PHE A 82 -8.05 -0.28 4.09
C PHE A 82 -9.11 -0.21 5.18
N PRO A 83 -8.73 -0.17 6.46
CA PRO A 83 -9.68 -0.19 7.56
C PRO A 83 -10.50 1.10 7.63
N ASN A 84 -11.61 1.09 8.36
CA ASN A 84 -12.31 2.32 8.67
C ASN A 84 -11.35 3.31 9.34
N ILE A 85 -11.32 4.56 8.85
CA ILE A 85 -10.34 5.56 9.28
C ILE A 85 -10.39 5.84 10.78
N LEU A 86 -11.59 5.81 11.38
CA LEU A 86 -11.77 6.06 12.82
C LEU A 86 -11.20 4.90 13.65
N ALA A 87 -11.43 3.66 13.23
CA ALA A 87 -10.82 2.49 13.86
C ALA A 87 -9.29 2.51 13.73
N TYR A 88 -8.80 2.96 12.58
CA TYR A 88 -7.36 3.09 12.33
C TYR A 88 -6.70 4.16 13.19
N ILE A 89 -7.30 5.35 13.29
CA ILE A 89 -6.84 6.43 14.19
C ILE A 89 -6.77 5.92 15.64
N ARG A 90 -7.78 5.13 16.05
CA ARG A 90 -7.78 4.53 17.39
C ARG A 90 -6.61 3.57 17.61
N LEU A 91 -6.35 2.69 16.64
CA LEU A 91 -5.18 1.80 16.71
C LEU A 91 -3.88 2.59 16.81
N LEU A 92 -3.71 3.63 15.98
CA LEU A 92 -2.52 4.50 16.05
C LEU A 92 -2.38 5.19 17.41
N GLY A 93 -3.50 5.61 18.02
CA GLY A 93 -3.49 6.17 19.39
C GLY A 93 -3.03 5.17 20.45
N GLU A 94 -3.42 3.90 20.35
CA GLU A 94 -2.93 2.86 21.27
C GLU A 94 -1.45 2.49 20.99
N LEU A 95 -1.02 2.47 19.72
CA LEU A 95 0.40 2.34 19.37
C LEU A 95 1.23 3.49 19.96
N GLN A 96 0.78 4.73 19.81
CA GLN A 96 1.47 5.91 20.35
C GLN A 96 1.60 5.84 21.89
N LYS A 97 0.51 5.50 22.60
CA LYS A 97 0.51 5.35 24.08
C LYS A 97 1.44 4.24 24.57
N THR A 98 1.69 3.23 23.73
CA THR A 98 2.51 2.06 24.06
C THR A 98 3.93 2.20 23.51
N PHE A 99 4.25 3.27 22.79
CA PHE A 99 5.49 3.48 22.05
C PHE A 99 6.75 3.17 22.89
N ASP A 100 6.83 3.70 24.12
CA ASP A 100 7.98 3.51 25.00
C ASP A 100 8.23 2.04 25.39
N VAL A 101 7.22 1.18 25.27
CA VAL A 101 7.33 -0.26 25.62
C VAL A 101 7.93 -1.08 24.47
N TYR A 102 7.64 -0.70 23.22
CA TYR A 102 8.04 -1.50 22.05
C TYR A 102 9.10 -0.86 21.15
N LYS A 103 9.45 0.41 21.36
CA LYS A 103 10.37 1.15 20.47
C LYS A 103 11.70 0.42 20.21
N ASP A 104 12.24 -0.27 21.22
CA ASP A 104 13.51 -1.00 21.10
C ASP A 104 13.37 -2.23 20.20
N LEU A 105 12.22 -2.90 20.22
CA LEU A 105 11.93 -4.04 19.34
C LEU A 105 11.87 -3.60 17.86
N ILE A 106 11.19 -2.50 17.56
CA ILE A 106 11.07 -2.00 16.18
C ILE A 106 12.33 -1.27 15.67
N SER A 107 13.33 -1.10 16.53
CA SER A 107 14.63 -0.48 16.24
C SER A 107 15.76 -1.49 16.12
N SER A 108 15.47 -2.79 16.08
CA SER A 108 16.45 -3.87 16.04
C SER A 108 17.58 -3.58 15.04
N ASN A 109 18.84 -3.77 15.49
CA ASN A 109 20.03 -3.56 14.65
C ASN A 109 20.19 -4.63 13.55
N ASN A 110 19.45 -5.72 13.64
CA ASN A 110 19.43 -6.79 12.65
C ASN A 110 18.35 -6.55 11.58
N SER A 111 17.35 -5.68 11.85
CA SER A 111 16.36 -5.26 10.86
C SER A 111 16.93 -4.14 9.98
N GLU A 112 17.03 -4.40 8.67
CA GLU A 112 17.44 -3.41 7.68
C GLU A 112 16.29 -2.49 7.27
N SER A 113 15.08 -2.90 7.55
CA SER A 113 13.84 -2.19 7.20
C SER A 113 13.09 -1.73 8.45
N LYS A 114 13.75 -0.91 9.28
CA LYS A 114 13.22 -0.47 10.57
C LYS A 114 11.87 0.23 10.45
N ALA A 115 10.85 -0.28 11.16
CA ALA A 115 9.51 0.33 11.16
C ALA A 115 9.46 1.69 11.90
N ILE A 116 10.49 2.04 12.65
CA ILE A 116 10.63 3.38 13.24
C ILE A 116 10.99 4.46 12.20
N MET A 117 11.44 4.05 11.00
CA MET A 117 11.84 4.95 9.93
C MET A 117 10.82 4.93 8.81
N LEU A 118 10.03 5.98 8.67
CA LEU A 118 9.18 6.20 7.51
C LEU A 118 10.04 6.62 6.32
N THR A 119 10.01 5.82 5.27
CA THR A 119 10.78 6.09 4.04
C THR A 119 9.84 6.47 2.91
N THR A 120 10.27 7.41 2.07
CA THR A 120 9.60 7.69 0.80
C THR A 120 10.11 6.75 -0.29
N LEU A 121 9.33 6.56 -1.35
CA LEU A 121 9.68 5.73 -2.52
C LEU A 121 11.02 6.09 -3.19
N ASP A 122 11.48 7.31 -3.00
CA ASP A 122 12.67 7.85 -3.65
C ASP A 122 13.97 7.53 -2.92
N TYR A 123 14.04 6.44 -2.16
CA TYR A 123 15.23 6.05 -1.40
C TYR A 123 16.11 4.99 -2.11
N PRO A 124 16.84 5.36 -3.19
CA PRO A 124 17.66 4.42 -3.95
C PRO A 124 19.06 4.20 -3.37
N SER A 125 19.55 5.10 -2.51
CA SER A 125 20.93 5.06 -2.00
C SER A 125 21.15 4.00 -0.93
N ASN A 126 20.10 3.50 -0.29
CA ASN A 126 20.26 2.58 0.83
C ASN A 126 20.52 1.13 0.43
N TYR A 127 19.95 0.64 -0.67
CA TYR A 127 20.14 -0.77 -1.04
C TYR A 127 21.61 -1.14 -1.23
N ARG A 128 22.36 -0.31 -1.99
CA ARG A 128 23.81 -0.50 -2.17
C ARG A 128 24.56 -0.42 -0.84
N LYS A 129 24.22 0.58 -0.02
CA LYS A 129 24.83 0.77 1.30
C LYS A 129 24.50 -0.39 2.25
N SER A 130 23.27 -0.90 2.22
CA SER A 130 22.87 -2.07 3.00
C SER A 130 23.67 -3.30 2.63
N ILE A 131 23.86 -3.59 1.32
CA ILE A 131 24.73 -4.69 0.86
C ILE A 131 26.18 -4.51 1.32
N MET A 132 26.74 -3.31 1.15
CA MET A 132 28.10 -3.03 1.61
C MET A 132 28.23 -3.23 3.14
N ASN A 133 27.28 -2.74 3.91
CA ASN A 133 27.28 -2.91 5.36
C ASN A 133 27.15 -4.40 5.77
N ARG A 134 26.33 -5.18 5.08
CA ARG A 134 26.24 -6.64 5.29
C ARG A 134 27.56 -7.32 5.00
N ASN A 135 28.19 -7.01 3.88
CA ASN A 135 29.48 -7.60 3.50
C ASN A 135 30.58 -7.29 4.52
N ILE A 136 30.54 -6.11 5.14
CA ILE A 136 31.46 -5.76 6.24
C ILE A 136 31.08 -6.53 7.52
N LYS A 137 29.82 -6.46 7.93
CA LYS A 137 29.32 -7.04 9.19
C LYS A 137 29.54 -8.55 9.24
N PHE A 138 29.34 -9.25 8.13
CA PHE A 138 29.39 -10.71 8.06
C PHE A 138 30.61 -11.22 7.29
N SER A 139 31.68 -10.41 7.22
CA SER A 139 32.93 -10.81 6.60
C SER A 139 33.53 -12.03 7.31
N GLY A 140 34.05 -12.99 6.52
CA GLY A 140 34.60 -14.26 7.05
C GLY A 140 33.60 -15.42 7.05
N ASN A 141 32.29 -15.18 6.94
CA ASN A 141 31.32 -16.25 6.78
C ASN A 141 31.38 -16.84 5.36
N LYS A 142 31.17 -18.16 5.27
CA LYS A 142 31.27 -18.92 4.00
C LYS A 142 29.94 -19.29 3.41
N TYR A 143 28.89 -19.32 4.24
CA TYR A 143 27.53 -19.73 3.85
C TYR A 143 26.51 -18.72 4.31
N LYS A 144 25.49 -18.49 3.48
CA LYS A 144 24.31 -17.70 3.78
C LYS A 144 23.08 -18.59 3.64
N LEU A 145 22.26 -18.65 4.69
CA LEU A 145 20.96 -19.29 4.72
C LEU A 145 19.90 -18.20 4.62
N SER A 146 19.13 -18.21 3.53
CA SER A 146 17.97 -17.33 3.35
C SER A 146 16.68 -18.08 3.71
N ILE A 147 15.85 -17.46 4.55
CA ILE A 147 14.57 -17.99 5.02
C ILE A 147 13.51 -16.90 4.88
N ASP A 148 12.36 -17.28 4.31
CA ASP A 148 11.15 -16.45 4.20
C ASP A 148 10.07 -16.99 5.14
N ILE A 149 9.34 -16.11 5.84
CA ILE A 149 8.21 -16.53 6.68
C ILE A 149 6.96 -16.68 5.80
N ALA A 150 6.37 -17.88 5.82
CA ALA A 150 5.18 -18.19 5.05
C ALA A 150 4.00 -17.29 5.48
N ASN A 151 3.46 -16.51 4.51
CA ASN A 151 2.31 -15.62 4.74
C ASN A 151 2.44 -14.78 6.03
N CYS A 152 3.56 -14.10 6.25
CA CYS A 152 3.92 -13.45 7.50
C CYS A 152 2.76 -12.66 8.12
N TYR A 153 2.25 -11.60 7.49
CA TYR A 153 1.15 -10.79 8.03
C TYR A 153 -0.14 -11.59 8.32
N PRO A 154 -0.65 -12.41 7.40
CA PRO A 154 -1.81 -13.26 7.68
C PRO A 154 -1.60 -14.30 8.78
N SER A 155 -0.35 -14.66 9.09
CA SER A 155 0.00 -15.68 10.09
C SER A 155 0.21 -15.10 11.50
N ILE A 156 0.48 -13.80 11.63
CA ILE A 156 0.69 -13.18 12.96
C ILE A 156 -0.62 -13.21 13.73
N TYR A 157 -0.63 -14.00 14.81
CA TYR A 157 -1.74 -14.04 15.75
C TYR A 157 -1.75 -12.77 16.60
N SER A 158 -2.90 -12.14 16.79
CA SER A 158 -2.95 -10.82 17.44
C SER A 158 -2.43 -10.84 18.89
N HIS A 159 -2.64 -11.93 19.62
CA HIS A 159 -2.09 -12.10 20.97
C HIS A 159 -0.57 -12.23 21.01
N SER A 160 0.10 -12.45 19.86
CA SER A 160 1.57 -12.43 19.77
C SER A 160 2.16 -11.08 20.15
N ILE A 161 1.36 -10.00 20.13
CA ILE A 161 1.77 -8.68 20.65
C ILE A 161 2.12 -8.79 22.15
N SER A 162 1.23 -9.39 22.95
CA SER A 162 1.49 -9.60 24.36
C SER A 162 2.66 -10.55 24.60
N TRP A 163 2.81 -11.59 23.79
CA TRP A 163 3.94 -12.52 23.87
C TRP A 163 5.28 -11.86 23.57
N ALA A 164 5.30 -10.96 22.58
CA ALA A 164 6.51 -10.21 22.23
C ALA A 164 6.97 -9.24 23.32
N LEU A 165 6.03 -8.66 24.07
CA LEU A 165 6.33 -7.65 25.10
C LEU A 165 6.63 -8.25 26.49
N LEU A 166 6.06 -9.41 26.80
CA LEU A 166 6.10 -10.01 28.15
C LEU A 166 6.70 -11.42 28.20
N GLY A 167 6.84 -12.08 27.05
CA GLY A 167 7.05 -13.52 26.95
C GLY A 167 5.73 -14.30 26.97
N LYS A 168 5.70 -15.44 26.25
CA LYS A 168 4.46 -16.20 25.99
C LYS A 168 3.83 -16.76 27.27
N ASP A 169 4.63 -17.34 28.16
CA ASP A 169 4.12 -17.98 29.37
C ASP A 169 3.62 -16.97 30.39
N VAL A 170 4.33 -15.85 30.55
CA VAL A 170 3.90 -14.73 31.40
C VAL A 170 2.60 -14.13 30.90
N ALA A 171 2.49 -13.85 29.60
CA ALA A 171 1.28 -13.33 29.01
C ALA A 171 0.08 -14.26 29.20
N LYS A 172 0.27 -15.59 29.01
CA LYS A 172 -0.76 -16.61 29.25
C LYS A 172 -1.18 -16.69 30.72
N SER A 173 -0.25 -16.61 31.65
CA SER A 173 -0.56 -16.62 33.08
C SER A 173 -1.43 -15.42 33.49
N MET A 174 -1.18 -14.24 32.90
CA MET A 174 -1.97 -13.01 33.14
C MET A 174 -3.37 -13.05 32.53
N VAL A 175 -3.59 -13.86 31.48
CA VAL A 175 -4.95 -14.14 30.96
C VAL A 175 -5.74 -14.94 31.97
N LEU A 176 -5.12 -16.00 32.55
CA LEU A 176 -5.75 -16.89 33.51
C LEU A 176 -5.98 -16.24 34.88
N ASN A 177 -5.11 -15.30 35.25
CA ASN A 177 -5.13 -14.64 36.56
C ASN A 177 -5.16 -13.10 36.40
N PRO A 178 -6.36 -12.49 36.27
CA PRO A 178 -6.48 -11.03 36.01
C PRO A 178 -5.83 -10.14 37.05
N GLN A 179 -5.65 -10.61 38.29
CA GLN A 179 -4.96 -9.89 39.35
C GLN A 179 -3.45 -9.74 39.14
N LEU A 180 -2.84 -10.55 38.28
CA LEU A 180 -1.42 -10.46 37.91
C LEU A 180 -1.18 -9.47 36.78
N GLN A 181 -2.23 -8.92 36.17
CA GLN A 181 -2.14 -8.04 35.00
C GLN A 181 -1.51 -6.69 35.39
N ASP A 182 -0.29 -6.49 34.94
CA ASP A 182 0.46 -5.25 35.12
C ASP A 182 0.10 -4.18 34.08
N VAL A 183 0.79 -3.05 34.12
CA VAL A 183 0.58 -1.92 33.21
C VAL A 183 0.94 -2.28 31.76
N ILE A 184 1.99 -3.10 31.56
CA ILE A 184 2.46 -3.49 30.21
C ILE A 184 1.44 -4.44 29.57
N TYR A 185 0.96 -5.43 30.32
CA TYR A 185 -0.10 -6.32 29.85
C TYR A 185 -1.37 -5.55 29.45
N LYS A 186 -1.83 -4.62 30.29
CA LYS A 186 -3.02 -3.81 30.00
C LYS A 186 -2.85 -2.94 28.75
N LYS A 187 -1.64 -2.45 28.49
CA LYS A 187 -1.32 -1.70 27.25
C LYS A 187 -1.32 -2.65 26.04
N ALA A 188 -0.69 -3.82 26.14
CA ALA A 188 -0.65 -4.83 25.09
C ALA A 188 -2.06 -5.34 24.73
N ASP A 189 -2.91 -5.63 25.72
CA ASP A 189 -4.30 -6.06 25.54
C ASP A 189 -5.15 -4.99 24.84
N LYS A 190 -4.96 -3.70 25.17
CA LYS A 190 -5.64 -2.61 24.47
C LYS A 190 -5.20 -2.49 23.01
N LEU A 191 -3.90 -2.66 22.76
CA LEU A 191 -3.35 -2.64 21.41
C LEU A 191 -3.87 -3.83 20.58
N ASP A 192 -3.87 -5.03 21.12
CA ASP A 192 -4.44 -6.22 20.51
C ASP A 192 -5.94 -6.01 20.16
N LYS A 193 -6.73 -5.55 21.12
CA LYS A 193 -8.15 -5.24 20.92
C LYS A 193 -8.38 -4.15 19.87
N ALA A 194 -7.52 -3.15 19.78
CA ALA A 194 -7.62 -2.12 18.75
C ALA A 194 -7.28 -2.68 17.36
N ASN A 195 -6.28 -3.56 17.27
CA ASN A 195 -5.90 -4.22 16.02
C ASN A 195 -6.99 -5.16 15.50
N THR A 196 -7.51 -6.06 16.35
CA THR A 196 -8.55 -7.03 15.94
C THR A 196 -9.82 -6.36 15.43
N ARG A 197 -10.14 -5.16 15.93
CA ARG A 197 -11.32 -4.40 15.51
C ARG A 197 -11.24 -3.81 14.11
N LEU A 198 -10.07 -3.70 13.53
CA LEU A 198 -9.93 -3.35 12.11
C LEU A 198 -10.55 -4.41 11.19
N LYS A 199 -10.74 -5.64 11.69
CA LYS A 199 -11.26 -6.82 10.98
C LYS A 199 -12.42 -7.47 11.75
N VAL A 200 -13.37 -6.70 12.22
CA VAL A 200 -14.58 -7.21 12.91
C VAL A 200 -14.27 -8.12 14.11
N SER A 201 -13.16 -7.87 14.79
CA SER A 201 -12.67 -8.65 15.95
C SER A 201 -12.10 -10.03 15.59
N GLU A 202 -11.62 -10.24 14.36
CA GLU A 202 -10.83 -11.42 14.01
C GLU A 202 -9.43 -11.34 14.63
N THR A 203 -8.99 -12.43 15.23
CA THR A 203 -7.69 -12.53 15.92
C THR A 203 -6.57 -13.06 15.03
N ASN A 204 -6.89 -13.68 13.90
CA ASN A 204 -5.90 -14.24 12.99
C ASN A 204 -5.44 -13.22 11.95
N GLY A 205 -4.16 -13.00 11.88
CA GLY A 205 -3.50 -12.18 10.87
C GLY A 205 -3.63 -10.66 11.08
N LEU A 206 -2.68 -9.96 10.53
CA LEU A 206 -2.71 -8.52 10.36
C LEU A 206 -3.29 -8.17 8.98
N ILE A 207 -3.97 -7.04 8.89
CA ILE A 207 -4.39 -6.51 7.58
C ILE A 207 -3.15 -6.11 6.76
N THR A 208 -3.19 -6.36 5.45
CA THR A 208 -2.08 -5.97 4.55
C THR A 208 -2.39 -4.60 3.95
N GLY A 209 -1.46 -3.68 4.07
CA GLY A 209 -1.56 -2.33 3.48
C GLY A 209 -1.12 -1.23 4.46
N PRO A 210 -1.89 -0.91 5.50
CA PRO A 210 -1.59 0.18 6.42
C PRO A 210 -0.29 -0.02 7.21
N TYR A 211 0.38 1.08 7.51
CA TYR A 211 1.69 1.07 8.19
C TYR A 211 1.64 0.49 9.62
N SER A 212 0.48 0.56 10.30
CA SER A 212 0.28 -0.07 11.60
C SER A 212 0.60 -1.55 11.62
N SER A 213 0.24 -2.26 10.55
CA SER A 213 0.54 -3.71 10.43
C SER A 213 2.04 -3.96 10.35
N ARG A 214 2.79 -3.06 9.70
CA ARG A 214 4.24 -3.13 9.69
C ARG A 214 4.82 -2.92 11.09
N ILE A 215 4.34 -1.93 11.84
CA ILE A 215 4.80 -1.70 13.22
C ILE A 215 4.51 -2.91 14.09
N ILE A 216 3.29 -3.45 14.02
CA ILE A 216 2.91 -4.62 14.82
C ILE A 216 3.73 -5.86 14.43
N SER A 217 3.96 -6.09 13.15
CA SER A 217 4.82 -7.18 12.71
C SER A 217 6.26 -7.02 13.22
N GLU A 218 6.81 -5.80 13.20
CA GLU A 218 8.15 -5.52 13.72
C GLU A 218 8.24 -5.67 15.25
N ILE A 219 7.16 -5.43 16.00
CA ILE A 219 7.11 -5.76 17.44
C ILE A 219 7.31 -7.26 17.63
N VAL A 220 6.58 -8.09 16.88
CA VAL A 220 6.66 -9.55 16.99
C VAL A 220 8.02 -10.07 16.48
N LEU A 221 8.44 -9.64 15.30
CA LEU A 221 9.69 -10.06 14.68
C LEU A 221 10.92 -9.56 15.46
N GLY A 222 10.84 -8.36 16.06
CA GLY A 222 11.91 -7.83 16.92
C GLY A 222 12.10 -8.63 18.20
N ALA A 223 11.02 -9.20 18.75
CA ALA A 223 11.13 -10.14 19.87
C ALA A 223 11.80 -11.46 19.45
N ILE A 224 11.48 -11.96 18.25
CA ILE A 224 12.15 -13.13 17.66
C ILE A 224 13.63 -12.82 17.40
N ASP A 225 13.93 -11.63 16.83
CA ASP A 225 15.32 -11.18 16.62
C ASP A 225 16.13 -11.22 17.92
N LYS A 226 15.55 -10.79 19.04
CA LYS A 226 16.20 -10.84 20.36
C LYS A 226 16.52 -12.28 20.80
N ILE A 227 15.56 -13.21 20.65
CA ILE A 227 15.79 -14.63 20.96
C ILE A 227 16.91 -15.21 20.09
N LEU A 228 16.94 -14.87 18.80
CA LEU A 228 17.98 -15.33 17.87
C LEU A 228 19.37 -14.78 18.25
N VAL A 229 19.44 -13.50 18.64
CA VAL A 229 20.69 -12.89 19.13
C VAL A 229 21.17 -13.55 20.42
N ASP A 230 20.28 -13.78 21.39
CA ASP A 230 20.61 -14.43 22.66
C ASP A 230 21.12 -15.87 22.46
N LYS A 231 20.72 -16.55 21.38
CA LYS A 231 21.23 -17.85 20.94
C LYS A 231 22.52 -17.81 20.12
N GLY A 232 23.05 -16.59 19.85
CA GLY A 232 24.32 -16.39 19.16
C GLY A 232 24.23 -16.44 17.63
N TYR A 233 23.04 -16.32 17.03
CA TYR A 233 22.91 -16.26 15.58
C TYR A 233 23.39 -14.92 15.00
N GLU A 234 24.17 -14.99 13.93
CA GLU A 234 24.53 -13.86 13.10
C GLU A 234 23.55 -13.77 11.91
N PHE A 235 22.79 -12.67 11.82
CA PHE A 235 21.80 -12.52 10.76
C PHE A 235 21.50 -11.06 10.43
N SER A 236 20.88 -10.85 9.26
CA SER A 236 20.16 -9.63 8.90
C SER A 236 18.73 -10.00 8.46
N ARG A 237 17.80 -9.10 8.68
CA ARG A 237 16.39 -9.25 8.31
C ARG A 237 15.89 -8.05 7.51
N PHE A 238 15.18 -8.33 6.43
CA PHE A 238 14.42 -7.34 5.68
C PHE A 238 12.93 -7.72 5.70
N VAL A 239 12.15 -7.09 6.56
CA VAL A 239 10.74 -7.42 6.87
C VAL A 239 10.64 -8.86 7.38
N ASP A 240 10.17 -9.80 6.55
CA ASP A 240 9.99 -11.22 6.82
C ASP A 240 11.08 -12.13 6.20
N ASP A 241 12.01 -11.53 5.43
CA ASP A 241 13.15 -12.23 4.83
C ASP A 241 14.36 -12.21 5.77
N TYR A 242 14.75 -13.36 6.31
CA TYR A 242 15.93 -13.56 7.13
C TYR A 242 17.12 -14.08 6.32
N ASN A 243 18.30 -13.53 6.56
CA ASN A 243 19.57 -14.02 6.04
C ASN A 243 20.51 -14.31 7.21
N PHE A 244 20.79 -15.58 7.46
CA PHE A 244 21.72 -16.04 8.47
C PHE A 244 23.07 -16.35 7.86
N TYR A 245 24.16 -16.13 8.61
CA TYR A 245 25.53 -16.27 8.12
C TYR A 245 26.31 -17.28 8.97
N PHE A 246 27.05 -18.19 8.30
CA PHE A 246 27.73 -19.30 8.91
C PHE A 246 29.11 -19.54 8.29
N THR A 247 30.05 -20.04 9.11
CA THR A 247 31.38 -20.49 8.66
C THR A 247 31.37 -21.90 8.09
N SER A 248 30.39 -22.74 8.48
CA SER A 248 30.25 -24.15 8.11
C SER A 248 28.88 -24.44 7.52
N LYS A 249 28.84 -25.34 6.50
CA LYS A 249 27.59 -25.80 5.89
C LYS A 249 26.77 -26.64 6.87
N TYR A 250 27.44 -27.44 7.70
CA TYR A 250 26.79 -28.27 8.68
C TYR A 250 25.99 -27.44 9.70
N ASP A 251 26.59 -26.38 10.26
CA ASP A 251 25.90 -25.48 11.19
C ASP A 251 24.73 -24.76 10.53
N CYS A 252 24.88 -24.40 9.27
CA CYS A 252 23.83 -23.81 8.46
C CYS A 252 22.62 -24.75 8.32
N GLU A 253 22.83 -26.02 7.96
CA GLU A 253 21.77 -27.02 7.82
C GLU A 253 21.11 -27.37 9.15
N LYS A 254 21.90 -27.52 10.20
CA LYS A 254 21.42 -27.84 11.56
C LYS A 254 20.54 -26.71 12.13
N SER A 255 20.86 -25.45 11.84
CA SER A 255 20.15 -24.30 12.39
C SER A 255 18.70 -24.18 11.91
N ILE A 256 18.34 -24.76 10.75
CA ILE A 256 17.01 -24.63 10.17
C ILE A 256 15.91 -25.11 11.12
N SER A 257 16.11 -26.27 11.77
CA SER A 257 15.12 -26.84 12.69
C SER A 257 14.98 -26.01 13.97
N GLU A 258 16.08 -25.46 14.50
CA GLU A 258 16.04 -24.60 15.67
C GLU A 258 15.35 -23.27 15.36
N ILE A 259 15.66 -22.65 14.22
CA ILE A 259 15.00 -21.41 13.75
C ILE A 259 13.50 -21.66 13.54
N ALA A 260 13.13 -22.81 12.93
CA ALA A 260 11.73 -23.19 12.76
C ALA A 260 11.01 -23.34 14.11
N SER A 261 11.67 -23.91 15.12
CA SER A 261 11.13 -24.03 16.47
C SER A 261 10.86 -22.66 17.10
N ILE A 262 11.82 -21.72 17.02
CA ILE A 262 11.68 -20.36 17.54
C ILE A 262 10.50 -19.64 16.87
N LEU A 263 10.39 -19.72 15.55
CA LEU A 263 9.27 -19.12 14.80
C LEU A 263 7.93 -19.73 15.21
N SER A 264 7.89 -21.05 15.47
CA SER A 264 6.66 -21.75 15.85
C SER A 264 6.13 -21.33 17.23
N GLU A 265 6.97 -20.83 18.14
CA GLU A 265 6.53 -20.25 19.41
C GLU A 265 5.59 -19.05 19.20
N PHE A 266 5.76 -18.32 18.10
CA PHE A 266 4.91 -17.21 17.69
C PHE A 266 3.87 -17.59 16.62
N ASN A 267 3.63 -18.90 16.40
CA ASN A 267 2.75 -19.44 15.35
C ASN A 267 3.16 -19.10 13.91
N LEU A 268 4.43 -18.78 13.70
CA LEU A 268 5.00 -18.51 12.38
C LEU A 268 5.65 -19.77 11.80
N LYS A 269 5.65 -19.89 10.48
CA LYS A 269 6.24 -21.04 9.76
C LYS A 269 7.20 -20.58 8.69
N ILE A 270 8.24 -21.35 8.45
CA ILE A 270 9.15 -21.14 7.32
C ILE A 270 8.46 -21.52 6.02
N ASN A 271 8.71 -20.75 4.98
CA ASN A 271 8.36 -21.11 3.61
C ASN A 271 9.44 -22.04 3.04
N GLU A 272 9.21 -23.34 3.15
CA GLU A 272 10.19 -24.38 2.77
C GLU A 272 10.66 -24.24 1.31
N SER A 273 9.77 -23.84 0.41
CA SER A 273 10.10 -23.68 -1.04
C SER A 273 11.06 -22.53 -1.32
N LYS A 274 11.27 -21.64 -0.33
CA LYS A 274 12.16 -20.47 -0.44
C LYS A 274 13.44 -20.60 0.42
N ILE A 275 13.64 -21.71 1.09
CA ILE A 275 14.90 -21.95 1.79
C ILE A 275 16.03 -22.04 0.77
N LYS A 276 17.05 -21.21 0.94
CA LYS A 276 18.21 -21.18 0.05
C LYS A 276 19.50 -21.11 0.84
N ILE A 277 20.42 -22.01 0.54
CA ILE A 277 21.79 -21.99 1.09
C ILE A 277 22.74 -21.59 -0.06
N GLU A 278 23.44 -20.49 0.14
CA GLU A 278 24.39 -19.94 -0.82
C GLU A 278 25.80 -19.97 -0.23
N LYS A 279 26.80 -20.34 -1.07
CA LYS A 279 28.22 -20.20 -0.74
C LYS A 279 28.72 -18.85 -1.23
N TYR A 280 29.65 -18.26 -0.50
CA TYR A 280 30.30 -17.01 -0.93
C TYR A 280 30.83 -17.11 -2.38
N PRO A 281 30.68 -16.06 -3.21
CA PRO A 281 30.15 -14.73 -2.88
C PRO A 281 28.61 -14.69 -2.90
N PHE A 282 28.03 -13.99 -1.92
CA PHE A 282 26.60 -13.71 -1.85
C PHE A 282 26.38 -12.19 -1.85
N ASP A 283 25.16 -11.75 -2.18
CA ASP A 283 24.76 -10.33 -2.25
C ASP A 283 25.60 -9.50 -3.24
N VAL A 284 25.79 -10.02 -4.46
CA VAL A 284 26.50 -9.31 -5.53
C VAL A 284 25.62 -8.19 -6.09
N LEU A 285 26.20 -6.98 -6.18
CA LEU A 285 25.52 -5.82 -6.76
C LEU A 285 25.44 -5.91 -8.27
N GLU A 286 24.25 -5.77 -8.82
CA GLU A 286 24.03 -5.62 -10.26
C GLU A 286 24.46 -4.22 -10.73
N ASP A 287 25.28 -4.16 -11.77
CA ASP A 287 25.63 -2.89 -12.42
C ASP A 287 24.63 -2.57 -13.54
N TYR A 288 23.49 -2.00 -13.15
CA TYR A 288 22.50 -1.57 -14.13
C TYR A 288 23.02 -0.47 -15.08
N SER A 289 24.03 0.33 -14.69
CA SER A 289 24.53 1.42 -15.54
C SER A 289 25.15 0.88 -16.82
N SER A 290 26.00 -0.13 -16.72
CA SER A 290 26.60 -0.80 -17.89
C SER A 290 25.57 -1.49 -18.76
N LEU A 291 24.53 -2.11 -18.14
CA LEU A 291 23.51 -2.84 -18.87
C LEU A 291 22.63 -1.96 -19.77
N PHE A 292 22.49 -0.68 -19.43
CA PHE A 292 21.65 0.27 -20.19
C PHE A 292 22.43 1.16 -21.15
N GLN A 293 23.78 1.20 -21.12
CA GLN A 293 24.58 2.12 -21.93
C GLN A 293 24.26 2.06 -23.43
N GLN A 294 24.07 0.88 -24.00
CA GLN A 294 23.78 0.71 -25.42
C GLN A 294 22.43 1.30 -25.85
N SER A 295 21.50 1.50 -24.93
CA SER A 295 20.17 2.04 -25.24
C SER A 295 20.19 3.55 -25.48
N PHE A 296 21.23 4.28 -25.05
CA PHE A 296 21.30 5.74 -25.19
C PHE A 296 21.51 6.21 -26.64
N ASN A 297 22.16 5.39 -27.47
CA ASN A 297 22.52 5.73 -28.84
C ASN A 297 21.53 5.16 -29.88
N LYS A 298 20.33 4.77 -29.45
CA LYS A 298 19.29 4.24 -30.32
C LYS A 298 18.42 5.35 -30.91
N GLN A 299 17.67 5.01 -31.95
CA GLN A 299 16.76 5.94 -32.63
C GLN A 299 15.63 6.40 -31.69
N TYR A 300 15.17 5.52 -30.80
CA TYR A 300 14.11 5.76 -29.82
C TYR A 300 14.61 5.44 -28.41
N PRO A 301 15.47 6.27 -27.83
CA PRO A 301 16.21 5.90 -26.62
C PRO A 301 15.31 5.65 -25.41
N ALA A 302 14.22 6.38 -25.25
CA ALA A 302 13.31 6.17 -24.14
C ALA A 302 12.52 4.85 -24.26
N TYR A 303 12.05 4.53 -25.46
CA TYR A 303 11.41 3.25 -25.75
C TYR A 303 12.41 2.08 -25.55
N ASP A 304 13.62 2.19 -26.11
CA ASP A 304 14.65 1.15 -26.01
C ASP A 304 15.10 0.90 -24.56
N ILE A 305 15.14 1.94 -23.73
CA ILE A 305 15.41 1.81 -22.29
C ILE A 305 14.31 0.97 -21.61
N LEU A 306 13.03 1.21 -21.92
CA LEU A 306 11.93 0.43 -21.36
C LEU A 306 11.90 -1.01 -21.88
N GLN A 307 12.21 -1.22 -23.17
CA GLN A 307 12.36 -2.56 -23.74
C GLN A 307 13.52 -3.33 -23.09
N LYS A 308 14.67 -2.69 -22.90
CA LYS A 308 15.79 -3.29 -22.17
C LYS A 308 15.42 -3.65 -20.74
N ALA A 309 14.65 -2.79 -20.07
CA ALA A 309 14.14 -3.09 -18.72
C ALA A 309 13.25 -4.34 -18.72
N ALA A 310 12.38 -4.51 -19.73
CA ALA A 310 11.53 -5.69 -19.89
C ALA A 310 12.35 -6.97 -20.06
N ILE A 311 13.38 -6.95 -20.92
CA ILE A 311 14.28 -8.08 -21.14
C ILE A 311 15.00 -8.47 -19.84
N LEU A 312 15.53 -7.47 -19.12
CA LEU A 312 16.23 -7.71 -17.86
C LEU A 312 15.30 -8.25 -16.78
N ASP A 313 14.06 -7.77 -16.72
CA ASP A 313 13.04 -8.26 -15.78
C ASP A 313 12.68 -9.73 -16.06
N GLN A 314 12.54 -10.12 -17.33
CA GLN A 314 12.35 -11.52 -17.73
C GLN A 314 13.54 -12.42 -17.36
N GLN A 315 14.76 -11.87 -17.34
CA GLN A 315 15.97 -12.55 -16.86
C GLN A 315 16.08 -12.60 -15.33
N GLY A 316 15.05 -12.16 -14.59
CA GLY A 316 15.03 -12.15 -13.13
C GLY A 316 15.77 -10.98 -12.49
N LYS A 317 16.20 -9.97 -13.25
CA LYS A 317 16.87 -8.77 -12.75
C LYS A 317 15.85 -7.81 -12.10
N LYS A 318 15.43 -8.14 -10.89
CA LYS A 318 14.46 -7.35 -10.10
C LYS A 318 15.00 -5.94 -9.88
N GLY A 319 14.31 -4.93 -10.35
CA GLY A 319 14.74 -3.51 -10.23
C GLY A 319 15.09 -2.85 -11.56
N SER A 320 15.15 -3.59 -12.67
CA SER A 320 15.42 -3.07 -14.00
C SER A 320 14.48 -1.93 -14.39
N TYR A 321 13.17 -2.09 -14.19
CA TYR A 321 12.17 -1.03 -14.43
C TYR A 321 12.37 0.19 -13.54
N LYS A 322 12.63 0.01 -12.23
CA LYS A 322 12.90 1.15 -11.33
C LYS A 322 14.12 1.95 -11.79
N TYR A 323 15.16 1.24 -12.22
CA TYR A 323 16.36 1.88 -12.75
C TYR A 323 16.07 2.61 -14.07
N ALA A 324 15.35 1.99 -15.00
CA ALA A 324 14.93 2.60 -16.26
C ALA A 324 14.13 3.90 -16.04
N PHE A 325 13.12 3.87 -15.19
CA PHE A 325 12.34 5.06 -14.86
C PHE A 325 13.18 6.15 -14.20
N LYS A 326 14.13 5.78 -13.33
CA LYS A 326 15.09 6.73 -12.74
C LYS A 326 15.96 7.39 -13.80
N LEU A 327 16.50 6.61 -14.75
CA LEU A 327 17.25 7.14 -15.88
C LEU A 327 16.44 8.13 -16.70
N LEU A 328 15.23 7.76 -17.08
CA LEU A 328 14.33 8.60 -17.88
C LEU A 328 13.92 9.88 -17.14
N ARG A 329 13.70 9.80 -15.82
CA ARG A 329 13.41 10.97 -14.99
C ARG A 329 14.58 11.94 -14.92
N ASN A 330 15.79 11.43 -14.73
CA ASN A 330 16.99 12.26 -14.55
C ASN A 330 17.55 12.81 -15.88
N ASN A 331 17.16 12.24 -17.01
CA ASN A 331 17.62 12.64 -18.34
C ASN A 331 16.45 13.07 -19.24
N PRO A 332 15.91 14.30 -19.07
CA PRO A 332 14.78 14.76 -19.89
C PRO A 332 15.04 14.73 -21.41
N LYS A 333 16.33 14.84 -21.81
CA LYS A 333 16.73 14.75 -23.23
C LYS A 333 16.45 13.36 -23.84
N LEU A 334 16.48 12.29 -23.05
CA LEU A 334 16.13 10.95 -23.50
C LEU A 334 14.63 10.78 -23.78
N ARG A 335 13.81 11.72 -23.34
CA ARG A 335 12.37 11.78 -23.61
C ARG A 335 12.04 12.64 -24.82
N ASN A 336 13.01 13.00 -25.63
CA ASN A 336 12.87 13.91 -26.76
C ASN A 336 12.43 13.14 -28.02
N LYS A 337 11.56 13.52 -28.71
CA LYS A 337 10.16 13.31 -29.08
C LYS A 337 9.97 13.52 -30.56
N LYS A 338 10.31 12.46 -31.28
CA LYS A 338 9.63 12.25 -32.57
C LYS A 338 8.19 11.85 -32.25
N SER A 339 7.24 12.31 -33.04
CA SER A 339 5.80 12.05 -32.82
C SER A 339 5.47 10.56 -32.71
N ASP A 340 6.14 9.72 -33.49
CA ASP A 340 6.02 8.27 -33.49
C ASP A 340 6.58 7.63 -32.21
N GLU A 341 7.69 8.13 -31.64
CA GLU A 341 8.21 7.63 -30.35
C GLU A 341 7.23 7.91 -29.21
N VAL A 342 6.56 9.06 -29.21
CA VAL A 342 5.54 9.39 -28.20
C VAL A 342 4.40 8.37 -28.21
N PHE A 343 3.98 7.95 -29.40
CA PHE A 343 2.93 6.94 -29.57
C PHE A 343 3.38 5.57 -29.02
N TYR A 344 4.56 5.08 -29.41
CA TYR A 344 5.12 3.83 -28.91
C TYR A 344 5.32 3.84 -27.40
N LEU A 345 5.84 4.95 -26.86
CA LEU A 345 6.02 5.13 -25.42
C LEU A 345 4.71 5.07 -24.66
N PHE A 346 3.68 5.75 -25.15
CA PHE A 346 2.37 5.74 -24.49
C PHE A 346 1.83 4.32 -24.33
N TYR A 347 1.76 3.54 -25.43
CA TYR A 347 1.25 2.17 -25.36
C TYR A 347 2.16 1.24 -24.54
N THR A 348 3.48 1.45 -24.56
CA THR A 348 4.40 0.73 -23.70
C THR A 348 4.13 1.03 -22.23
N LEU A 349 3.90 2.29 -21.87
CA LEU A 349 3.60 2.70 -20.50
C LEU A 349 2.24 2.16 -20.02
N ILE A 350 1.22 2.15 -20.88
CA ILE A 350 -0.06 1.50 -20.58
C ILE A 350 0.14 -0.01 -20.37
N SER A 351 0.93 -0.67 -21.21
CA SER A 351 1.26 -2.09 -21.03
C SER A 351 1.99 -2.35 -19.72
N ILE A 352 2.88 -1.46 -19.29
CA ILE A 352 3.55 -1.55 -17.98
C ILE A 352 2.55 -1.38 -16.84
N ILE A 353 1.59 -0.45 -16.94
CA ILE A 353 0.55 -0.25 -15.91
C ILE A 353 -0.24 -1.55 -15.69
N ILE A 354 -0.56 -2.28 -16.76
CA ILE A 354 -1.35 -3.52 -16.69
C ILE A 354 -0.49 -4.70 -16.24
N ASN A 355 0.68 -4.91 -16.86
CA ASN A 355 1.47 -6.13 -16.66
C ASN A 355 2.50 -6.02 -15.53
N ARG A 356 2.81 -4.82 -15.08
CA ARG A 356 3.72 -4.50 -13.96
C ARG A 356 3.13 -3.39 -13.08
N PRO A 357 1.95 -3.60 -12.47
CA PRO A 357 1.20 -2.55 -11.76
C PRO A 357 1.99 -1.88 -10.62
N MET A 358 3.01 -2.57 -10.09
CA MET A 358 3.95 -1.98 -9.12
C MET A 358 4.76 -0.79 -9.70
N MET A 359 4.83 -0.69 -11.04
CA MET A 359 5.49 0.41 -11.75
C MET A 359 4.51 1.48 -12.24
N ALA A 360 3.20 1.30 -12.00
CA ALA A 360 2.16 2.18 -12.54
C ALA A 360 2.36 3.65 -12.19
N ARG A 361 2.76 3.96 -10.94
CA ARG A 361 3.06 5.33 -10.52
C ARG A 361 4.13 5.99 -11.39
N PHE A 362 5.24 5.28 -11.66
CA PHE A 362 6.33 5.80 -12.50
C PHE A 362 5.90 5.93 -13.97
N ALA A 363 5.13 4.96 -14.46
CA ALA A 363 4.59 5.01 -15.82
C ALA A 363 3.66 6.21 -16.01
N VAL A 364 2.77 6.49 -15.06
CA VAL A 364 1.87 7.65 -15.10
C VAL A 364 2.64 8.97 -14.97
N GLU A 365 3.67 9.06 -14.13
CA GLU A 365 4.55 10.23 -14.09
C GLU A 365 5.19 10.48 -15.47
N MET A 366 5.61 9.44 -16.16
CA MET A 366 6.18 9.57 -17.50
C MET A 366 5.13 9.96 -18.53
N ILE A 367 3.93 9.38 -18.52
CA ILE A 367 2.81 9.78 -19.37
C ILE A 367 2.54 11.29 -19.24
N SER A 368 2.65 11.84 -18.02
CA SER A 368 2.44 13.28 -17.78
C SER A 368 3.42 14.19 -18.52
N THR A 369 4.52 13.65 -19.01
CA THR A 369 5.54 14.38 -19.77
C THR A 369 5.36 14.24 -21.29
N LEU A 370 4.46 13.36 -21.75
CA LEU A 370 4.18 13.13 -23.16
C LEU A 370 3.10 14.10 -23.63
N GLN A 371 3.26 14.61 -24.84
CA GLN A 371 2.25 15.45 -25.50
C GLN A 371 1.36 14.54 -26.36
N VAL A 372 0.45 13.80 -25.74
CA VAL A 372 -0.47 12.87 -26.40
C VAL A 372 -1.88 13.45 -26.36
N SER A 373 -2.59 13.39 -27.51
CA SER A 373 -4.02 13.66 -27.57
C SER A 373 -4.80 12.42 -27.14
N PHE A 374 -5.50 12.51 -26.02
CA PHE A 374 -6.32 11.42 -25.47
C PHE A 374 -7.75 11.41 -26.03
N SER A 375 -8.04 12.27 -27.01
CA SER A 375 -9.35 12.40 -27.62
C SER A 375 -9.53 11.60 -28.92
N GLU A 376 -8.46 10.99 -29.45
CA GLU A 376 -8.52 10.15 -30.63
C GLU A 376 -9.35 8.89 -30.36
N ASN A 377 -10.29 8.58 -31.27
CA ASN A 377 -11.25 7.48 -31.08
C ASN A 377 -10.55 6.14 -30.87
N GLU A 378 -9.51 5.83 -31.63
CA GLU A 378 -8.74 4.57 -31.50
C GLU A 378 -8.14 4.42 -30.09
N MET A 379 -7.57 5.50 -29.55
CA MET A 379 -7.01 5.51 -28.20
C MET A 379 -8.09 5.36 -27.14
N VAL A 380 -9.23 6.06 -27.31
CA VAL A 380 -10.39 5.94 -26.42
C VAL A 380 -10.90 4.51 -26.39
N ASP A 381 -11.08 3.88 -27.54
CA ASP A 381 -11.56 2.50 -27.64
C ASP A 381 -10.58 1.53 -26.99
N LYS A 382 -9.28 1.65 -27.31
CA LYS A 382 -8.25 0.78 -26.73
C LYS A 382 -8.19 0.86 -25.21
N LEU A 383 -8.22 2.07 -24.63
CA LEU A 383 -8.22 2.26 -23.18
C LEU A 383 -9.47 1.66 -22.51
N ASN A 384 -10.64 1.84 -23.16
CA ASN A 384 -11.88 1.27 -22.65
C ASN A 384 -11.92 -0.27 -22.74
N ASP A 385 -11.41 -0.84 -23.82
CA ASP A 385 -11.36 -2.30 -23.99
C ASP A 385 -10.38 -2.95 -22.97
N LEU A 386 -9.27 -2.27 -22.68
CA LEU A 386 -8.36 -2.70 -21.61
C LEU A 386 -9.03 -2.57 -20.24
N LEU A 387 -9.70 -1.45 -19.96
CA LEU A 387 -10.43 -1.25 -18.71
C LEU A 387 -11.51 -2.32 -18.51
N GLU A 388 -12.26 -2.67 -19.56
CA GLU A 388 -13.28 -3.71 -19.51
C GLU A 388 -12.69 -5.07 -19.15
N LYS A 389 -11.56 -5.46 -19.75
CA LYS A 389 -10.87 -6.72 -19.45
C LYS A 389 -10.42 -6.78 -17.99
N GLU A 390 -9.85 -5.70 -17.47
CA GLU A 390 -9.39 -5.66 -16.08
C GLU A 390 -10.57 -5.64 -15.08
N LEU A 391 -11.71 -5.03 -15.45
CA LEU A 391 -12.95 -5.12 -14.66
C LEU A 391 -13.50 -6.54 -14.62
N ASP A 392 -13.55 -7.24 -15.75
CA ASP A 392 -14.04 -8.63 -15.84
C ASP A 392 -13.12 -9.61 -15.10
N ALA A 393 -11.82 -9.32 -15.04
CA ALA A 393 -10.84 -10.08 -14.29
C ALA A 393 -10.79 -9.75 -12.79
N HIS A 394 -11.54 -8.77 -12.31
CA HIS A 394 -11.50 -8.25 -10.93
C HIS A 394 -10.09 -7.80 -10.48
N HIS A 395 -9.37 -7.15 -11.39
CA HIS A 395 -8.04 -6.59 -11.17
C HIS A 395 -8.11 -5.15 -10.68
N ASP A 396 -8.49 -4.96 -9.41
CA ASP A 396 -8.79 -3.64 -8.84
C ASP A 396 -7.66 -2.62 -9.00
N GLN A 397 -6.40 -3.04 -8.82
CA GLN A 397 -5.25 -2.13 -8.92
C GLN A 397 -5.11 -1.58 -10.34
N GLU A 398 -5.18 -2.44 -11.34
CA GLU A 398 -5.08 -2.10 -12.76
C GLU A 398 -6.26 -1.20 -13.19
N VAL A 399 -7.47 -1.54 -12.75
CA VAL A 399 -8.68 -0.73 -12.95
C VAL A 399 -8.49 0.69 -12.42
N LEU A 400 -8.02 0.85 -11.19
CA LEU A 400 -7.80 2.17 -10.58
C LEU A 400 -6.78 3.00 -11.35
N TRP A 401 -5.67 2.41 -11.79
CA TRP A 401 -4.65 3.13 -12.54
C TRP A 401 -5.11 3.48 -13.95
N LEU A 402 -5.83 2.60 -14.65
CA LEU A 402 -6.42 2.90 -15.96
C LEU A 402 -7.46 4.01 -15.86
N LEU A 403 -8.36 3.95 -14.87
CA LEU A 403 -9.31 5.03 -14.60
C LEU A 403 -8.58 6.36 -14.32
N TYR A 404 -7.53 6.33 -13.52
CA TYR A 404 -6.76 7.53 -13.23
C TYR A 404 -6.15 8.15 -14.50
N VAL A 405 -5.61 7.32 -15.41
CA VAL A 405 -5.11 7.80 -16.72
C VAL A 405 -6.25 8.38 -17.56
N ILE A 406 -7.34 7.64 -17.73
CA ILE A 406 -8.50 8.08 -18.53
C ILE A 406 -9.02 9.45 -18.03
N LEU A 407 -9.24 9.55 -16.71
CA LEU A 407 -9.82 10.76 -16.13
C LEU A 407 -8.82 11.92 -16.08
N ARG A 408 -7.56 11.65 -15.73
CA ARG A 408 -6.52 12.67 -15.59
C ARG A 408 -6.16 13.36 -16.89
N TYR A 409 -6.20 12.63 -18.00
CA TYR A 409 -5.81 13.14 -19.31
C TYR A 409 -7.00 13.43 -20.24
N GLY A 410 -8.22 13.35 -19.72
CA GLY A 410 -9.43 13.78 -20.40
C GLY A 410 -9.91 12.86 -21.51
N SER A 411 -9.52 11.58 -21.46
CA SER A 411 -10.09 10.56 -22.36
C SER A 411 -11.56 10.29 -22.03
N LYS A 412 -12.29 9.70 -22.98
CA LYS A 412 -13.69 9.34 -22.78
C LYS A 412 -13.82 7.92 -22.21
N ILE A 413 -14.90 7.67 -21.45
CA ILE A 413 -15.24 6.36 -20.91
C ILE A 413 -16.55 5.84 -21.49
N LYS A 414 -16.60 4.53 -21.85
CA LYS A 414 -17.80 3.86 -22.35
C LYS A 414 -18.84 3.68 -21.25
N LEU A 415 -20.12 3.81 -21.61
CA LEU A 415 -21.24 3.62 -20.68
C LEU A 415 -21.25 2.23 -20.03
N SER A 416 -20.88 1.18 -20.79
CA SER A 416 -20.75 -0.19 -20.28
C SER A 416 -19.78 -0.27 -19.10
N ASN A 417 -18.62 0.37 -19.20
CA ASN A 417 -17.61 0.40 -18.15
C ASN A 417 -18.11 1.19 -16.93
N ILE A 418 -18.80 2.32 -17.15
CA ILE A 418 -19.43 3.07 -16.03
C ILE A 418 -20.40 2.18 -15.28
N SER A 419 -21.30 1.48 -15.99
CA SER A 419 -22.30 0.60 -15.39
C SER A 419 -21.65 -0.57 -14.63
N LYS A 420 -20.63 -1.22 -15.21
CA LYS A 420 -19.86 -2.27 -14.52
C LYS A 420 -19.22 -1.75 -13.22
N ILE A 421 -18.60 -0.57 -13.24
CA ILE A 421 -17.95 0.02 -12.06
C ILE A 421 -18.97 0.31 -10.97
N LEU A 422 -20.09 0.96 -11.30
CA LEU A 422 -21.13 1.31 -10.33
C LEU A 422 -21.76 0.08 -9.66
N ASN A 423 -21.87 -1.05 -10.35
CA ASN A 423 -22.53 -2.25 -9.85
C ASN A 423 -21.58 -3.30 -9.24
N GLN A 424 -20.31 -3.35 -9.63
CA GLN A 424 -19.43 -4.50 -9.34
C GLN A 424 -18.04 -4.14 -8.79
N SER A 425 -17.63 -2.86 -8.83
CA SER A 425 -16.28 -2.48 -8.47
C SER A 425 -16.16 -2.03 -7.00
N ASN A 426 -14.92 -1.76 -6.60
CA ASN A 426 -14.56 -1.24 -5.27
C ASN A 426 -14.94 0.23 -5.11
N ASP A 427 -15.04 0.69 -3.86
CA ASP A 427 -15.45 2.05 -3.50
C ASP A 427 -14.56 3.15 -4.09
N PHE A 428 -13.27 2.87 -4.30
CA PHE A 428 -12.34 3.86 -4.87
C PHE A 428 -12.64 4.11 -6.35
N ALA A 429 -12.89 3.05 -7.14
CA ALA A 429 -13.27 3.17 -8.53
C ALA A 429 -14.65 3.86 -8.67
N ILE A 430 -15.61 3.48 -7.82
CA ILE A 430 -16.94 4.12 -7.78
C ILE A 430 -16.81 5.61 -7.48
N MET A 431 -15.96 6.00 -6.52
CA MET A 431 -15.74 7.41 -6.19
C MET A 431 -15.22 8.21 -7.40
N MET A 432 -14.28 7.66 -8.15
CA MET A 432 -13.75 8.30 -9.36
C MET A 432 -14.83 8.49 -10.43
N ILE A 433 -15.74 7.54 -10.59
CA ILE A 433 -16.88 7.65 -11.53
C ILE A 433 -17.92 8.66 -11.04
N LEU A 434 -18.22 8.71 -9.74
CA LEU A 434 -19.13 9.71 -9.18
C LEU A 434 -18.61 11.14 -9.39
N ASP A 435 -17.31 11.34 -9.26
CA ASP A 435 -16.65 12.62 -9.56
C ASP A 435 -16.80 13.00 -11.05
N LEU A 436 -16.60 12.04 -11.97
CA LEU A 436 -16.85 12.21 -13.40
C LEU A 436 -18.31 12.61 -13.68
N LEU A 437 -19.26 11.90 -13.08
CA LEU A 437 -20.68 12.11 -13.35
C LEU A 437 -21.19 13.45 -12.83
N LYS A 438 -20.57 14.02 -11.80
CA LYS A 438 -20.94 15.33 -11.27
C LYS A 438 -20.65 16.46 -12.25
N ASP A 439 -19.40 16.56 -12.72
CA ASP A 439 -18.92 17.76 -13.41
C ASP A 439 -18.46 17.51 -14.86
N HIS A 440 -18.19 16.24 -15.22
CA HIS A 440 -17.48 15.90 -16.46
C HIS A 440 -18.23 14.92 -17.37
N ARG A 441 -19.57 15.01 -17.42
CA ARG A 441 -20.42 14.14 -18.27
C ARG A 441 -20.05 14.16 -19.75
N LYS A 442 -19.36 15.21 -20.24
CA LYS A 442 -18.86 15.30 -21.61
C LYS A 442 -17.80 14.23 -21.95
N GLN A 443 -17.21 13.61 -20.94
CA GLN A 443 -16.24 12.53 -21.10
C GLN A 443 -16.87 11.13 -21.23
N ILE A 444 -18.18 11.04 -21.38
CA ILE A 444 -18.87 9.78 -21.68
C ILE A 444 -18.90 9.62 -23.20
N VAL A 445 -18.55 8.42 -23.66
CA VAL A 445 -18.65 8.08 -25.09
C VAL A 445 -20.14 7.93 -25.44
N GLU A 446 -20.59 8.74 -26.35
CA GLU A 446 -21.94 8.70 -26.91
C GLU A 446 -21.85 8.08 -28.32
N TYR A 447 -21.84 6.75 -28.44
CA TYR A 447 -22.08 6.09 -29.72
C TYR A 447 -23.59 6.02 -29.93
N ASP A 448 -24.13 6.40 -31.07
CA ASP A 448 -25.53 6.25 -31.57
C ASP A 448 -26.65 6.08 -30.51
N THR A 449 -26.36 6.18 -29.25
CA THR A 449 -27.28 6.03 -28.13
C THR A 449 -27.82 7.41 -27.75
N LYS A 450 -29.13 7.58 -27.78
CA LYS A 450 -29.77 8.82 -27.36
C LYS A 450 -29.35 9.20 -25.93
N LYS A 451 -28.98 10.45 -25.71
CA LYS A 451 -28.58 11.00 -24.40
C LYS A 451 -29.59 10.70 -23.27
N SER A 452 -30.89 10.67 -23.60
CA SER A 452 -31.96 10.29 -22.68
C SER A 452 -31.84 8.84 -22.19
N THR A 453 -31.41 7.91 -23.04
CA THR A 453 -31.19 6.50 -22.70
C THR A 453 -29.96 6.33 -21.81
N ILE A 454 -28.86 7.03 -22.13
CA ILE A 454 -27.64 7.04 -21.30
C ILE A 454 -27.99 7.53 -19.89
N ASN A 455 -28.66 8.67 -19.78
CA ASN A 455 -29.06 9.24 -18.50
C ASN A 455 -29.96 8.31 -17.69
N ARG A 456 -30.89 7.60 -18.35
CA ARG A 456 -31.79 6.64 -17.69
C ARG A 456 -31.02 5.44 -17.11
N LEU A 457 -30.07 4.89 -17.86
CA LEU A 457 -29.29 3.74 -17.42
C LEU A 457 -28.38 4.11 -16.24
N ILE A 458 -27.63 5.21 -16.34
CA ILE A 458 -26.79 5.71 -15.25
C ILE A 458 -27.63 5.98 -14.00
N LYS A 459 -28.79 6.63 -14.16
CA LYS A 459 -29.69 6.94 -13.04
C LYS A 459 -30.14 5.66 -12.32
N LYS A 460 -30.53 4.61 -13.05
CA LYS A 460 -30.90 3.31 -12.49
C LYS A 460 -29.77 2.67 -11.67
N ASP A 461 -28.52 2.72 -12.17
CA ASP A 461 -27.39 2.15 -11.44
C ASP A 461 -27.04 2.98 -10.20
N LEU A 462 -27.15 4.31 -10.27
CA LEU A 462 -26.98 5.18 -9.11
C LEU A 462 -28.08 5.00 -8.04
N GLU A 463 -29.33 4.74 -8.42
CA GLU A 463 -30.43 4.43 -7.50
C GLU A 463 -30.15 3.13 -6.73
N LYS A 464 -29.61 2.09 -7.40
CA LYS A 464 -29.19 0.86 -6.73
C LYS A 464 -28.08 1.13 -5.73
N LEU A 465 -27.07 1.92 -6.13
CA LEU A 465 -25.95 2.29 -5.26
C LEU A 465 -26.44 3.09 -4.04
N GLU A 466 -27.35 4.08 -4.23
CA GLU A 466 -27.94 4.85 -3.14
C GLU A 466 -28.66 3.95 -2.14
N ASN A 467 -29.48 3.01 -2.62
CA ASN A 467 -30.19 2.05 -1.77
C ASN A 467 -29.21 1.17 -0.96
N ALA A 468 -28.13 0.68 -1.60
CA ALA A 468 -27.10 -0.09 -0.93
C ALA A 468 -26.39 0.76 0.15
N LEU A 469 -26.06 2.01 -0.14
CA LEU A 469 -25.44 2.90 0.83
C LEU A 469 -26.36 3.25 2.00
N ASN A 470 -27.66 3.44 1.77
CA ASN A 470 -28.62 3.76 2.83
C ASN A 470 -28.89 2.58 3.78
N SER A 471 -28.73 1.34 3.33
CA SER A 471 -28.92 0.14 4.16
C SER A 471 -27.76 -0.12 5.12
N GLU A 472 -26.62 0.55 4.95
CA GLU A 472 -25.40 0.27 5.69
C GLU A 472 -25.03 1.40 6.68
N SER A 473 -24.41 1.04 7.82
CA SER A 473 -23.89 2.02 8.76
C SER A 473 -22.56 2.65 8.26
N LEU A 474 -22.15 3.77 8.83
CA LEU A 474 -20.84 4.42 8.52
C LEU A 474 -19.62 3.59 8.95
N LEU A 475 -19.82 2.55 9.74
CA LEU A 475 -18.73 1.65 10.18
C LEU A 475 -18.56 0.45 9.27
N THR A 476 -19.36 0.34 8.20
CA THR A 476 -19.30 -0.75 7.23
C THR A 476 -18.16 -0.58 6.24
N LYS A 477 -18.08 -1.52 5.27
CA LYS A 477 -17.13 -1.49 4.14
C LYS A 477 -17.23 -0.22 3.28
N ARG A 478 -18.40 0.46 3.28
CA ARG A 478 -18.67 1.62 2.42
C ARG A 478 -18.46 2.99 3.09
N TRP A 479 -17.78 3.03 4.24
CA TRP A 479 -17.57 4.27 5.01
C TRP A 479 -16.91 5.38 4.18
N PHE A 480 -15.91 5.04 3.37
CA PHE A 480 -15.15 5.96 2.54
C PHE A 480 -16.06 6.65 1.51
N LEU A 481 -16.82 5.84 0.77
CA LEU A 481 -17.69 6.35 -0.29
C LEU A 481 -18.79 7.26 0.29
N LYS A 482 -19.43 6.87 1.38
CA LYS A 482 -20.42 7.71 2.08
C LYS A 482 -19.82 9.03 2.54
N TYR A 483 -18.64 8.97 3.16
CA TYR A 483 -17.95 10.16 3.65
C TYR A 483 -17.63 11.13 2.51
N GLU A 484 -17.01 10.66 1.44
CA GLU A 484 -16.59 11.51 0.31
C GLU A 484 -17.77 12.07 -0.49
N ILE A 485 -18.85 11.30 -0.66
CA ILE A 485 -20.10 11.80 -1.24
C ILE A 485 -20.62 13.00 -0.44
N ASN A 486 -20.66 12.89 0.89
CA ASN A 486 -21.10 13.97 1.77
C ASN A 486 -20.11 15.14 1.82
N TYR A 487 -18.81 14.86 1.82
CA TYR A 487 -17.78 15.90 1.83
C TYR A 487 -17.87 16.81 0.60
N TYR A 488 -17.94 16.21 -0.60
CA TYR A 488 -18.02 16.97 -1.87
C TYR A 488 -19.45 17.36 -2.28
N ASN A 489 -20.46 17.02 -1.50
CA ASN A 489 -21.86 17.18 -1.85
C ASN A 489 -22.15 16.59 -3.25
N LEU A 490 -21.66 15.37 -3.49
CA LEU A 490 -21.87 14.69 -4.77
C LEU A 490 -23.34 14.27 -4.87
N ASN A 491 -24.04 14.85 -5.82
CA ASN A 491 -25.45 14.59 -6.04
C ASN A 491 -25.75 14.44 -7.53
N PRO A 492 -25.10 13.48 -8.23
CA PRO A 492 -25.39 13.26 -9.64
C PRO A 492 -26.86 12.86 -9.81
N TYR A 493 -27.52 13.49 -10.77
CA TYR A 493 -28.94 13.30 -11.09
C TYR A 493 -29.93 13.56 -9.93
N GLY A 494 -29.54 14.29 -8.89
CA GLY A 494 -30.40 14.57 -7.75
C GLY A 494 -30.54 13.44 -6.75
N LEU A 495 -29.71 12.39 -6.87
CA LEU A 495 -29.62 11.25 -5.97
C LEU A 495 -28.65 11.54 -4.82
N PHE A 496 -28.62 10.67 -3.81
CA PHE A 496 -27.79 10.80 -2.59
C PHE A 496 -28.17 11.95 -1.63
N LYS A 497 -29.36 12.55 -1.78
CA LYS A 497 -29.85 13.59 -0.85
C LYS A 497 -30.13 13.04 0.56
N SER A 498 -30.42 11.74 0.65
CA SER A 498 -30.80 11.07 1.90
C SER A 498 -29.63 10.44 2.64
N LEU A 499 -28.41 10.48 2.11
CA LEU A 499 -27.21 9.98 2.80
C LEU A 499 -26.94 10.88 4.01
N LYS A 500 -27.64 10.62 5.12
CA LYS A 500 -27.43 11.34 6.38
C LYS A 500 -26.13 10.89 7.01
N ASP A 501 -25.26 11.84 7.26
CA ASP A 501 -24.12 11.65 8.14
C ASP A 501 -24.64 11.61 9.59
N GLN A 502 -24.76 10.40 10.13
CA GLN A 502 -25.29 10.19 11.48
C GLN A 502 -24.19 10.22 12.56
N SER A 503 -22.93 10.31 12.17
CA SER A 503 -21.80 10.31 13.11
C SER A 503 -21.29 11.72 13.37
N SER A 504 -21.35 12.17 14.61
CA SER A 504 -20.74 13.43 15.04
C SER A 504 -19.24 13.52 14.70
N THR A 505 -18.55 12.39 14.64
CA THR A 505 -17.10 12.32 14.36
C THR A 505 -16.77 12.54 12.88
N PHE A 506 -17.55 11.98 11.96
CA PHE A 506 -17.36 12.28 10.54
C PHE A 506 -17.70 13.74 10.22
N SER A 507 -18.67 14.32 10.92
CA SER A 507 -18.95 15.76 10.84
C SER A 507 -17.75 16.59 11.33
N LYS A 508 -17.05 16.17 12.38
CA LYS A 508 -15.82 16.84 12.84
C LYS A 508 -14.68 16.78 11.80
N LEU A 509 -14.48 15.63 11.15
CA LEU A 509 -13.51 15.52 10.05
C LEU A 509 -13.85 16.49 8.92
N LYS A 510 -15.12 16.54 8.50
CA LYS A 510 -15.60 17.46 7.46
C LYS A 510 -15.38 18.93 7.83
N ASN A 511 -15.72 19.32 9.05
CA ASN A 511 -15.56 20.69 9.56
C ASN A 511 -14.07 21.12 9.62
N ASN A 512 -13.15 20.18 9.74
CA ASN A 512 -11.69 20.40 9.67
C ASN A 512 -11.12 20.20 8.26
N ASN A 513 -11.95 20.23 7.24
CA ASN A 513 -11.57 20.08 5.83
C ASN A 513 -10.77 18.82 5.50
N VAL A 514 -11.01 17.72 6.22
CA VAL A 514 -10.39 16.43 5.96
C VAL A 514 -11.09 15.77 4.78
N ASN A 515 -10.33 15.32 3.79
CA ASN A 515 -10.78 14.49 2.67
C ASN A 515 -9.73 13.41 2.38
N PHE A 516 -10.18 12.31 1.82
CA PHE A 516 -9.33 11.16 1.46
C PHE A 516 -9.22 10.97 -0.05
N TYR A 517 -10.02 11.70 -0.83
CA TYR A 517 -9.98 11.73 -2.28
C TYR A 517 -9.72 13.15 -2.77
N LYS A 518 -8.72 13.31 -3.63
CA LYS A 518 -8.44 14.57 -4.34
C LYS A 518 -9.00 14.43 -5.76
N ARG A 519 -9.87 15.34 -6.15
CA ARG A 519 -10.47 15.32 -7.47
C ARG A 519 -9.39 15.22 -8.56
N VAL A 520 -9.55 14.25 -9.45
CA VAL A 520 -8.54 13.92 -10.49
C VAL A 520 -8.50 15.00 -11.57
N PHE A 521 -9.64 15.61 -11.84
CA PHE A 521 -9.77 16.62 -12.88
C PHE A 521 -9.15 17.95 -12.44
N LYS A 522 -8.23 18.49 -13.26
CA LYS A 522 -7.90 19.91 -13.14
C LYS A 522 -9.14 20.70 -13.56
N ARG A 523 -9.63 21.62 -12.73
CA ARG A 523 -10.43 22.73 -13.23
C ARG A 523 -9.56 23.43 -14.28
N ASN A 524 -10.02 23.53 -15.51
CA ASN A 524 -9.47 24.51 -16.44
C ASN A 524 -9.71 25.88 -15.80
N SER A 525 -8.68 26.40 -15.17
CA SER A 525 -8.63 27.78 -14.65
C SER A 525 -8.47 28.72 -15.83
#